data_5395a73a81c757cc3be2d1efb26693ea
#
_entry.id   5395a73a81c757cc3be2d1efb26693ea
#
_cell.length_a   1.000
_cell.length_b   1.000
_cell.length_c   1.000
_cell.angle_alpha   90.00
_cell.angle_beta   90.00
_cell.angle_gamma   90.00
#
_symmetry.space_group_name_H-M   'P 1'
#
loop_
_entity.id
_entity.type
_entity.pdbx_description
1 polymer ?
#
loop_
_entity_poly.entity_id
_entity_poly.type
_entity_poly.pdbx_seq_one_letter_code
_entity_poly.pdbx_strand_id
1 'polypeptide(L)'
;MVSACASPVAAYSLPAWAAAAAGLFLFPAATLLSSQARVRAERIIYAASWVLVLLAAHQRLDGVPRPPSALLNANAFAGTILLLLPMAARRKDWVLTAGLLVCLWWTRSVGAWLGLSAAVLLHRRSVGPAAFWAGAAVGFAGLVAAYAKLHSPEVLHRVEWWMAAGRMAVSAPWLGLGPGSFAYALPAHVAARPELNSLYAHSHFLETAAEKGWPYLLVWGAGLASMLRRAQPSRRFGPVAALVHGLVDYPLSIPGIFWLFCLSTALCLPESDEGAAVRGTRKIPAAAFVLVLAWLAGAWTRDNWRADRLRAKAAESFLAASEALRPHPEAARLRAQLLLSRAGEGDDVVAAGHLERAVAMDPYRASNWVLLEQVYSRLGRPADAAAARARGARSCPMLQKLAPVRVLKGGPA
;
A
#
# COMPACT_ATOMS: atom_id res chain seq x y z
N MET A 1 1.06 10.45 11.67
CA MET A 1 1.97 9.96 12.71
C MET A 1 1.21 9.38 13.89
N VAL A 2 0.28 10.11 14.53
CA VAL A 2 -0.51 9.58 15.68
C VAL A 2 -1.13 8.22 15.38
N SER A 3 -1.85 8.07 14.26
CA SER A 3 -2.43 6.80 13.81
C SER A 3 -1.39 5.66 13.70
N ALA A 4 -0.19 5.95 13.19
CA ALA A 4 0.86 4.93 13.05
C ALA A 4 1.46 4.51 14.40
N CYS A 5 1.59 5.45 15.35
CA CYS A 5 2.07 5.15 16.69
C CYS A 5 1.02 4.42 17.55
N ALA A 6 -0.26 4.72 17.33
CA ALA A 6 -1.38 4.06 18.01
C ALA A 6 -1.79 2.73 17.37
N SER A 7 -1.15 2.34 16.26
CA SER A 7 -1.46 1.10 15.54
C SER A 7 -1.14 -0.13 16.40
N PRO A 8 -2.03 -1.14 16.43
CA PRO A 8 -1.74 -2.43 17.05
C PRO A 8 -0.58 -3.17 16.36
N VAL A 9 -0.20 -2.74 15.15
CA VAL A 9 0.93 -3.28 14.38
C VAL A 9 1.90 -2.15 13.99
N ALA A 10 2.29 -1.32 14.95
CA ALA A 10 3.12 -0.13 14.75
C ALA A 10 4.45 -0.42 14.01
N ALA A 11 5.02 -1.61 14.20
CA ALA A 11 6.24 -2.04 13.48
C ALA A 11 6.09 -1.99 11.96
N TYR A 12 4.89 -2.24 11.44
CA TYR A 12 4.55 -2.18 10.02
C TYR A 12 3.98 -0.81 9.63
N SER A 13 3.23 -0.18 10.53
CA SER A 13 2.55 1.09 10.25
C SER A 13 3.49 2.29 10.15
N LEU A 14 4.56 2.33 10.92
CA LEU A 14 5.54 3.42 10.86
C LEU A 14 6.25 3.51 9.49
N PRO A 15 6.73 2.40 8.88
CA PRO A 15 7.24 2.41 7.52
C PRO A 15 6.25 2.92 6.48
N ALA A 16 5.03 2.39 6.53
CA ALA A 16 3.98 2.77 5.59
C ALA A 16 3.59 4.24 5.75
N TRP A 17 3.54 4.76 6.99
CA TRP A 17 3.35 6.18 7.25
C TRP A 17 4.46 7.03 6.65
N ALA A 18 5.73 6.66 6.84
CA ALA A 18 6.86 7.42 6.31
C ALA A 18 6.83 7.49 4.78
N ALA A 19 6.51 6.36 4.13
CA ALA A 19 6.36 6.30 2.68
C ALA A 19 5.19 7.18 2.17
N ALA A 20 4.03 7.15 2.84
CA ALA A 20 2.90 8.00 2.49
C ALA A 20 3.21 9.49 2.73
N ALA A 21 3.86 9.82 3.85
CA ALA A 21 4.26 11.17 4.18
C ALA A 21 5.23 11.76 3.13
N ALA A 22 6.18 10.98 2.63
CA ALA A 22 7.07 11.41 1.56
C ALA A 22 6.31 11.88 0.31
N GLY A 23 5.25 11.16 -0.08
CA GLY A 23 4.38 11.59 -1.18
C GLY A 23 3.62 12.88 -0.89
N LEU A 24 3.09 13.02 0.33
CA LEU A 24 2.40 14.25 0.75
C LEU A 24 3.35 15.45 0.79
N PHE A 25 4.62 15.27 1.16
CA PHE A 25 5.63 16.34 1.11
C PHE A 25 6.11 16.63 -0.32
N LEU A 26 6.16 15.62 -1.19
CA LEU A 26 6.50 15.81 -2.59
C LEU A 26 5.52 16.75 -3.29
N PHE A 27 4.25 16.74 -2.91
CA PHE A 27 3.23 17.61 -3.51
C PHE A 27 3.56 19.10 -3.35
N PRO A 28 3.67 19.67 -2.13
CA PRO A 28 4.01 21.10 -1.96
C PRO A 28 5.41 21.42 -2.52
N ALA A 29 6.38 20.51 -2.39
CA ALA A 29 7.69 20.71 -2.99
C ALA A 29 7.61 20.87 -4.52
N ALA A 30 6.78 20.05 -5.18
CA ALA A 30 6.59 20.14 -6.63
C ALA A 30 5.82 21.39 -7.07
N THR A 31 4.94 21.96 -6.23
CA THR A 31 4.28 23.23 -6.54
C THR A 31 5.25 24.43 -6.55
N LEU A 32 6.35 24.32 -5.81
CA LEU A 32 7.41 25.35 -5.71
C LEU A 32 8.45 25.25 -6.84
N LEU A 33 8.37 24.25 -7.71
CA LEU A 33 9.29 24.10 -8.83
C LEU A 33 9.16 25.26 -9.80
N SER A 34 10.31 25.79 -10.27
CA SER A 34 10.34 26.74 -11.38
C SER A 34 9.86 26.08 -12.68
N SER A 35 9.45 26.90 -13.68
CA SER A 35 9.02 26.41 -14.99
C SER A 35 10.04 25.46 -15.62
N GLN A 36 11.34 25.81 -15.56
CA GLN A 36 12.40 24.93 -16.07
C GLN A 36 12.49 23.60 -15.31
N ALA A 37 12.33 23.61 -13.97
CA ALA A 37 12.36 22.39 -13.16
C ALA A 37 11.13 21.52 -13.41
N ARG A 38 9.94 22.11 -13.62
CA ARG A 38 8.73 21.39 -14.04
C ARG A 38 8.92 20.70 -15.38
N VAL A 39 9.47 21.41 -16.38
CA VAL A 39 9.78 20.84 -17.70
C VAL A 39 10.78 19.67 -17.59
N ARG A 40 11.82 19.82 -16.73
CA ARG A 40 12.78 18.73 -16.49
C ARG A 40 12.09 17.53 -15.85
N ALA A 41 11.26 17.74 -14.83
CA ALA A 41 10.49 16.66 -14.19
C ALA A 41 9.59 15.94 -15.20
N GLU A 42 8.85 16.68 -16.02
CA GLU A 42 8.03 16.09 -17.09
C GLU A 42 8.86 15.33 -18.14
N ARG A 43 10.08 15.76 -18.45
CA ARG A 43 11.00 15.03 -19.35
C ARG A 43 11.47 13.71 -18.75
N ILE A 44 11.80 13.70 -17.46
CA ILE A 44 12.21 12.49 -16.74
C ILE A 44 11.06 11.48 -16.71
N ILE A 45 9.86 11.93 -16.35
CA ILE A 45 8.66 11.07 -16.33
C ILE A 45 8.37 10.53 -17.73
N TYR A 46 8.50 11.37 -18.75
CA TYR A 46 8.32 10.97 -20.14
C TYR A 46 9.34 9.91 -20.57
N ALA A 47 10.62 10.09 -20.27
CA ALA A 47 11.65 9.09 -20.59
C ALA A 47 11.40 7.77 -19.82
N ALA A 48 11.01 7.85 -18.55
CA ALA A 48 10.63 6.67 -17.76
C ALA A 48 9.42 5.94 -18.36
N SER A 49 8.47 6.66 -19.00
CA SER A 49 7.31 6.05 -19.67
C SER A 49 7.72 5.14 -20.82
N TRP A 50 8.73 5.52 -21.60
CA TRP A 50 9.30 4.70 -22.66
C TRP A 50 9.92 3.42 -22.10
N VAL A 51 10.71 3.55 -21.02
CA VAL A 51 11.33 2.38 -20.36
C VAL A 51 10.26 1.40 -19.89
N LEU A 52 9.18 1.89 -19.29
CA LEU A 52 8.08 1.04 -18.83
C LEU A 52 7.37 0.32 -19.97
N VAL A 53 7.14 1.00 -21.09
CA VAL A 53 6.50 0.40 -22.30
C VAL A 53 7.41 -0.67 -22.90
N LEU A 54 8.71 -0.36 -23.07
CA LEU A 54 9.67 -1.30 -23.65
C LEU A 54 9.85 -2.55 -22.76
N LEU A 55 9.90 -2.38 -21.45
CA LEU A 55 9.98 -3.50 -20.51
C LEU A 55 8.72 -4.36 -20.56
N ALA A 56 7.54 -3.75 -20.61
CA ALA A 56 6.29 -4.48 -20.73
C ALA A 56 6.20 -5.23 -22.09
N ALA A 57 6.68 -4.63 -23.17
CA ALA A 57 6.76 -5.27 -24.48
C ALA A 57 7.71 -6.48 -24.45
N HIS A 58 8.89 -6.34 -23.85
CA HIS A 58 9.83 -7.45 -23.66
C HIS A 58 9.17 -8.60 -22.87
N GLN A 59 8.60 -8.31 -21.70
CA GLN A 59 7.88 -9.31 -20.90
C GLN A 59 6.75 -9.99 -21.71
N ARG A 60 6.08 -9.24 -22.58
CA ARG A 60 5.03 -9.81 -23.45
C ARG A 60 5.58 -10.77 -24.48
N LEU A 61 6.73 -10.46 -25.07
CA LEU A 61 7.46 -11.34 -25.99
C LEU A 61 7.96 -12.61 -25.29
N ASP A 62 8.36 -12.49 -24.03
CA ASP A 62 8.74 -13.63 -23.18
C ASP A 62 7.54 -14.48 -22.70
N GLY A 63 6.34 -14.21 -23.22
CA GLY A 63 5.15 -15.00 -22.97
C GLY A 63 4.37 -14.62 -21.71
N VAL A 64 4.71 -13.49 -21.02
CA VAL A 64 3.95 -13.02 -19.85
C VAL A 64 2.57 -12.52 -20.31
N PRO A 65 1.44 -13.15 -19.91
CA PRO A 65 0.11 -12.80 -20.44
C PRO A 65 -0.36 -11.41 -20.01
N ARG A 66 0.05 -10.97 -18.82
CA ARG A 66 -0.30 -9.69 -18.20
C ARG A 66 0.96 -9.01 -17.67
N PRO A 67 1.78 -8.38 -18.55
CA PRO A 67 3.05 -7.82 -18.16
C PRO A 67 2.88 -6.71 -17.11
N PRO A 68 3.57 -6.83 -15.95
CA PRO A 68 3.50 -5.82 -14.91
C PRO A 68 4.52 -4.68 -15.12
N SER A 69 5.35 -4.75 -16.15
CA SER A 69 6.51 -3.88 -16.32
C SER A 69 7.42 -3.91 -15.07
N ALA A 70 7.88 -2.77 -14.58
CA ALA A 70 8.69 -2.68 -13.36
C ALA A 70 7.85 -2.69 -12.06
N LEU A 71 6.52 -2.77 -12.12
CA LEU A 71 5.61 -2.56 -10.97
C LEU A 71 5.23 -3.86 -10.22
N LEU A 72 5.72 -5.00 -10.63
CA LEU A 72 5.45 -6.33 -10.07
C LEU A 72 3.97 -6.78 -10.12
N ASN A 73 3.04 -5.88 -10.49
CA ASN A 73 1.62 -6.19 -10.62
C ASN A 73 0.99 -5.44 -11.79
N ALA A 74 0.21 -6.15 -12.62
CA ALA A 74 -0.42 -5.58 -13.81
C ALA A 74 -1.44 -4.46 -13.51
N ASN A 75 -2.19 -4.55 -12.40
CA ASN A 75 -3.13 -3.49 -12.01
C ASN A 75 -2.40 -2.24 -11.50
N ALA A 76 -1.26 -2.41 -10.80
CA ALA A 76 -0.38 -1.32 -10.41
C ALA A 76 0.17 -0.60 -11.65
N PHE A 77 0.60 -1.36 -12.66
CA PHE A 77 1.06 -0.81 -13.93
C PHE A 77 -0.08 -0.08 -14.65
N ALA A 78 -1.30 -0.62 -14.68
CA ALA A 78 -2.46 0.05 -15.24
C ALA A 78 -2.72 1.42 -14.61
N GLY A 79 -2.68 1.51 -13.27
CA GLY A 79 -2.81 2.78 -12.54
C GLY A 79 -1.70 3.78 -12.86
N THR A 80 -0.49 3.31 -13.06
CA THR A 80 0.65 4.14 -13.50
C THR A 80 0.42 4.66 -14.92
N ILE A 81 -0.04 3.82 -15.85
CA ILE A 81 -0.36 4.23 -17.24
C ILE A 81 -1.38 5.37 -17.25
N LEU A 82 -2.40 5.33 -16.39
CA LEU A 82 -3.41 6.40 -16.31
C LEU A 82 -2.80 7.77 -15.98
N LEU A 83 -1.73 7.81 -15.19
CA LEU A 83 -1.00 9.04 -14.87
C LEU A 83 -0.09 9.50 -16.02
N LEU A 84 0.47 8.57 -16.79
CA LEU A 84 1.45 8.84 -17.86
C LEU A 84 0.81 9.17 -19.21
N LEU A 85 -0.29 8.51 -19.54
CA LEU A 85 -0.97 8.60 -20.82
C LEU A 85 -1.32 10.04 -21.25
N PRO A 86 -1.88 10.90 -20.36
CA PRO A 86 -2.20 12.27 -20.74
C PRO A 86 -0.98 13.12 -21.06
N MET A 87 0.16 12.80 -20.49
CA MET A 87 1.41 13.51 -20.76
C MET A 87 1.95 13.18 -22.15
N ALA A 88 1.94 11.91 -22.55
CA ALA A 88 2.33 11.46 -23.88
C ALA A 88 1.41 12.10 -24.94
N ALA A 89 0.10 12.09 -24.72
CA ALA A 89 -0.89 12.68 -25.61
C ALA A 89 -0.70 14.21 -25.76
N ARG A 90 -0.45 14.96 -24.66
CA ARG A 90 -0.17 16.40 -24.72
C ARG A 90 1.10 16.72 -25.50
N ARG A 91 2.10 15.84 -25.46
CA ARG A 91 3.34 15.98 -26.26
C ARG A 91 3.17 15.60 -27.72
N LYS A 92 1.97 15.14 -28.11
CA LYS A 92 1.66 14.62 -29.44
C LYS A 92 2.58 13.46 -29.85
N ASP A 93 3.13 12.73 -28.86
CA ASP A 93 3.85 11.49 -29.09
C ASP A 93 2.82 10.35 -29.22
N TRP A 94 2.37 10.15 -30.43
CA TRP A 94 1.34 9.15 -30.74
C TRP A 94 1.88 7.72 -30.63
N VAL A 95 3.19 7.52 -30.81
CA VAL A 95 3.83 6.21 -30.67
C VAL A 95 3.83 5.78 -29.20
N LEU A 96 4.29 6.66 -28.31
CA LEU A 96 4.22 6.38 -26.87
C LEU A 96 2.78 6.26 -26.38
N THR A 97 1.88 7.12 -26.87
CA THR A 97 0.45 7.07 -26.50
C THR A 97 -0.17 5.73 -26.89
N ALA A 98 0.07 5.26 -28.12
CA ALA A 98 -0.39 3.95 -28.58
C ALA A 98 0.27 2.82 -27.77
N GLY A 99 1.57 2.90 -27.51
CA GLY A 99 2.30 1.93 -26.68
C GLY A 99 1.71 1.80 -25.27
N LEU A 100 1.40 2.93 -24.62
CA LEU A 100 0.74 2.94 -23.30
C LEU A 100 -0.68 2.34 -23.36
N LEU A 101 -1.45 2.62 -24.42
CA LEU A 101 -2.79 2.02 -24.57
C LEU A 101 -2.71 0.51 -24.82
N VAL A 102 -1.76 0.05 -25.63
CA VAL A 102 -1.50 -1.38 -25.83
C VAL A 102 -1.08 -2.05 -24.52
N CYS A 103 -0.18 -1.42 -23.75
CA CYS A 103 0.18 -1.91 -22.42
C CYS A 103 -1.04 -1.96 -21.49
N LEU A 104 -1.90 -0.92 -21.50
CA LEU A 104 -3.14 -0.90 -20.71
C LEU A 104 -4.05 -2.07 -21.09
N TRP A 105 -4.18 -2.36 -22.37
CA TRP A 105 -4.92 -3.53 -22.86
C TRP A 105 -4.34 -4.84 -22.32
N TRP A 106 -3.02 -5.02 -22.35
CA TRP A 106 -2.37 -6.22 -21.84
C TRP A 106 -2.57 -6.41 -20.32
N THR A 107 -2.72 -5.34 -19.57
CA THR A 107 -2.99 -5.45 -18.12
C THR A 107 -4.31 -6.11 -17.80
N ARG A 108 -5.30 -6.09 -18.72
CA ARG A 108 -6.68 -6.56 -18.52
C ARG A 108 -7.37 -5.95 -17.30
N SER A 109 -6.96 -4.74 -16.89
CA SER A 109 -7.53 -4.04 -15.75
C SER A 109 -8.83 -3.33 -16.14
N VAL A 110 -9.97 -3.93 -15.83
CA VAL A 110 -11.30 -3.32 -16.06
C VAL A 110 -11.43 -1.99 -15.32
N GLY A 111 -10.97 -1.93 -14.07
CA GLY A 111 -11.01 -0.71 -13.26
C GLY A 111 -10.22 0.45 -13.88
N ALA A 112 -9.08 0.17 -14.55
CA ALA A 112 -8.32 1.21 -15.23
C ALA A 112 -9.02 1.73 -16.49
N TRP A 113 -9.67 0.86 -17.27
CA TRP A 113 -10.50 1.28 -18.40
C TRP A 113 -11.70 2.12 -17.96
N LEU A 114 -12.36 1.75 -16.85
CA LEU A 114 -13.42 2.56 -16.25
C LEU A 114 -12.89 3.93 -15.81
N GLY A 115 -11.70 3.96 -15.19
CA GLY A 115 -11.03 5.20 -14.80
C GLY A 115 -10.71 6.10 -15.99
N LEU A 116 -10.16 5.54 -17.05
CA LEU A 116 -9.89 6.26 -18.30
C LEU A 116 -11.17 6.83 -18.91
N SER A 117 -12.21 6.00 -19.04
CA SER A 117 -13.50 6.40 -19.59
C SER A 117 -14.17 7.49 -18.77
N ALA A 118 -14.21 7.36 -17.45
CA ALA A 118 -14.75 8.39 -16.57
C ALA A 118 -13.99 9.72 -16.72
N ALA A 119 -12.66 9.68 -16.83
CA ALA A 119 -11.88 10.89 -17.09
C ALA A 119 -12.22 11.54 -18.43
N VAL A 120 -12.40 10.75 -19.51
CA VAL A 120 -12.86 11.26 -20.82
C VAL A 120 -14.24 11.92 -20.69
N LEU A 121 -15.20 11.27 -20.05
CA LEU A 121 -16.54 11.77 -19.87
C LEU A 121 -16.60 13.07 -19.06
N LEU A 122 -15.84 13.13 -17.96
CA LEU A 122 -15.75 14.32 -17.11
C LEU A 122 -15.06 15.50 -17.80
N HIS A 123 -14.19 15.22 -18.78
CA HIS A 123 -13.47 16.23 -19.54
C HIS A 123 -14.01 16.42 -20.96
N ARG A 124 -15.29 16.11 -21.19
CA ARG A 124 -15.94 16.16 -22.53
C ARG A 124 -15.72 17.46 -23.31
N ARG A 125 -15.59 18.62 -22.60
CA ARG A 125 -15.34 19.91 -23.24
C ARG A 125 -13.88 20.10 -23.69
N SER A 126 -12.96 19.26 -23.24
CA SER A 126 -11.52 19.33 -23.53
C SER A 126 -11.07 18.24 -24.49
N VAL A 127 -11.94 17.28 -24.83
CA VAL A 127 -11.67 16.18 -25.77
C VAL A 127 -12.57 16.33 -26.99
N GLY A 128 -12.09 15.90 -28.16
CA GLY A 128 -12.91 15.92 -29.37
C GLY A 128 -14.06 14.90 -29.31
N PRO A 129 -15.11 15.08 -30.16
CA PRO A 129 -16.29 14.21 -30.19
C PRO A 129 -15.93 12.72 -30.33
N ALA A 130 -15.00 12.41 -31.23
CA ALA A 130 -14.55 11.02 -31.46
C ALA A 130 -13.95 10.40 -30.19
N ALA A 131 -13.08 11.12 -29.48
CA ALA A 131 -12.49 10.65 -28.23
C ALA A 131 -13.54 10.50 -27.13
N PHE A 132 -14.53 11.39 -27.06
CA PHE A 132 -15.66 11.29 -26.14
C PHE A 132 -16.47 10.00 -26.36
N TRP A 133 -16.90 9.75 -27.60
CA TRP A 133 -17.70 8.57 -27.90
C TRP A 133 -16.90 7.27 -27.78
N ALA A 134 -15.60 7.28 -28.14
CA ALA A 134 -14.71 6.15 -27.88
C ALA A 134 -14.59 5.86 -26.38
N GLY A 135 -14.40 6.88 -25.56
CA GLY A 135 -14.36 6.75 -24.10
C GLY A 135 -15.67 6.22 -23.51
N ALA A 136 -16.82 6.68 -24.03
CA ALA A 136 -18.14 6.20 -23.62
C ALA A 136 -18.32 4.72 -23.98
N ALA A 137 -17.95 4.32 -25.19
CA ALA A 137 -18.04 2.93 -25.67
C ALA A 137 -17.13 2.00 -24.84
N VAL A 138 -15.88 2.41 -24.57
CA VAL A 138 -14.96 1.66 -23.72
C VAL A 138 -15.48 1.55 -22.29
N GLY A 139 -16.05 2.63 -21.74
CA GLY A 139 -16.68 2.62 -20.41
C GLY A 139 -17.84 1.65 -20.33
N PHE A 140 -18.71 1.67 -21.33
CA PHE A 140 -19.83 0.73 -21.43
C PHE A 140 -19.35 -0.73 -21.54
N ALA A 141 -18.39 -1.00 -22.42
CA ALA A 141 -17.78 -2.33 -22.52
C ALA A 141 -17.14 -2.79 -21.21
N GLY A 142 -16.48 -1.86 -20.49
CA GLY A 142 -15.92 -2.12 -19.16
C GLY A 142 -16.99 -2.47 -18.12
N LEU A 143 -18.13 -1.78 -18.12
CA LEU A 143 -19.27 -2.09 -17.25
C LEU A 143 -19.88 -3.46 -17.57
N VAL A 144 -20.05 -3.79 -18.86
CA VAL A 144 -20.51 -5.12 -19.28
C VAL A 144 -19.54 -6.21 -18.83
N ALA A 145 -18.23 -5.99 -19.01
CA ALA A 145 -17.19 -6.93 -18.57
C ALA A 145 -17.17 -7.08 -17.03
N ALA A 146 -17.39 -5.99 -16.28
CA ALA A 146 -17.52 -6.03 -14.83
C ALA A 146 -18.76 -6.82 -14.40
N TYR A 147 -19.89 -6.58 -15.05
CA TYR A 147 -21.14 -7.32 -14.81
C TYR A 147 -20.98 -8.81 -15.08
N ALA A 148 -20.39 -9.19 -16.22
CA ALA A 148 -20.13 -10.60 -16.55
C ALA A 148 -19.23 -11.31 -15.54
N LYS A 149 -18.41 -10.57 -14.79
CA LYS A 149 -17.51 -11.11 -13.76
C LYS A 149 -18.09 -11.06 -12.34
N LEU A 150 -19.29 -10.56 -12.10
CA LEU A 150 -19.85 -10.37 -10.76
C LEU A 150 -19.81 -11.63 -9.88
N HIS A 151 -19.98 -12.81 -10.48
CA HIS A 151 -19.96 -14.09 -9.78
C HIS A 151 -18.59 -14.80 -9.83
N SER A 152 -17.56 -14.15 -10.40
CA SER A 152 -16.21 -14.73 -10.42
C SER A 152 -15.61 -14.72 -9.00
N PRO A 153 -14.80 -15.73 -8.64
CA PRO A 153 -14.11 -15.78 -7.34
C PRO A 153 -13.32 -14.49 -7.07
N GLU A 154 -12.70 -13.92 -8.09
CA GLU A 154 -11.91 -12.68 -7.98
C GLU A 154 -12.74 -11.49 -7.48
N VAL A 155 -13.98 -11.34 -7.97
CA VAL A 155 -14.87 -10.25 -7.53
C VAL A 155 -15.44 -10.55 -6.15
N LEU A 156 -15.83 -11.79 -5.87
CA LEU A 156 -16.32 -12.19 -4.55
C LEU A 156 -15.25 -11.96 -3.47
N HIS A 157 -13.98 -12.28 -3.76
CA HIS A 157 -12.88 -11.98 -2.84
C HIS A 157 -12.73 -10.48 -2.60
N ARG A 158 -12.87 -9.63 -3.64
CA ARG A 158 -12.82 -8.17 -3.47
C ARG A 158 -13.94 -7.66 -2.57
N VAL A 159 -15.15 -8.18 -2.73
CA VAL A 159 -16.29 -7.81 -1.87
C VAL A 159 -15.99 -8.14 -0.40
N GLU A 160 -15.42 -9.34 -0.12
CA GLU A 160 -14.99 -9.70 1.23
C GLU A 160 -13.93 -8.74 1.79
N TRP A 161 -12.93 -8.37 0.98
CA TRP A 161 -11.90 -7.40 1.39
C TRP A 161 -12.49 -6.00 1.62
N TRP A 162 -13.46 -5.55 0.80
CA TRP A 162 -14.15 -4.28 1.01
C TRP A 162 -14.98 -4.30 2.29
N MET A 163 -15.71 -5.38 2.55
CA MET A 163 -16.44 -5.55 3.79
C MET A 163 -15.52 -5.59 5.01
N ALA A 164 -14.37 -6.26 4.90
CA ALA A 164 -13.36 -6.26 5.95
C ALA A 164 -12.81 -4.85 6.21
N ALA A 165 -12.45 -4.11 5.15
CA ALA A 165 -12.01 -2.72 5.27
C ALA A 165 -13.08 -1.84 5.92
N GLY A 166 -14.35 -2.03 5.56
CA GLY A 166 -15.48 -1.35 6.19
C GLY A 166 -15.59 -1.66 7.69
N ARG A 167 -15.47 -2.94 8.08
CA ARG A 167 -15.45 -3.33 9.50
C ARG A 167 -14.27 -2.73 10.26
N MET A 168 -13.09 -2.69 9.65
CA MET A 168 -11.92 -2.02 10.22
C MET A 168 -12.17 -0.52 10.42
N ALA A 169 -12.73 0.16 9.42
CA ALA A 169 -13.03 1.59 9.48
C ALA A 169 -14.10 1.93 10.55
N VAL A 170 -15.02 1.01 10.82
CA VAL A 170 -16.01 1.14 11.90
C VAL A 170 -15.38 0.85 13.26
N SER A 171 -14.48 -0.13 13.37
CA SER A 171 -13.82 -0.48 14.63
C SER A 171 -12.84 0.60 15.13
N ALA A 172 -12.26 1.38 14.22
CA ALA A 172 -11.30 2.44 14.54
C ALA A 172 -11.60 3.72 13.72
N PRO A 173 -12.75 4.37 13.92
CA PRO A 173 -13.25 5.41 13.00
C PRO A 173 -12.40 6.68 12.97
N TRP A 174 -11.73 7.03 14.06
CA TRP A 174 -11.01 8.30 14.19
C TRP A 174 -9.59 8.26 13.63
N LEU A 175 -8.83 7.24 13.97
CA LEU A 175 -7.40 7.12 13.63
C LEU A 175 -7.11 5.96 12.66
N GLY A 176 -8.09 5.09 12.41
CA GLY A 176 -7.87 3.83 11.72
C GLY A 176 -6.98 2.88 12.52
N LEU A 177 -6.64 1.75 11.94
CA LEU A 177 -5.76 0.74 12.54
C LEU A 177 -4.27 1.00 12.28
N GLY A 178 -3.93 2.10 11.64
CA GLY A 178 -2.58 2.49 11.25
C GLY A 178 -2.28 2.25 9.77
N PRO A 179 -1.49 3.13 9.12
CA PRO A 179 -1.10 2.97 7.73
C PRO A 179 -0.41 1.61 7.48
N GLY A 180 -0.77 0.92 6.40
CA GLY A 180 -0.23 -0.40 6.05
C GLY A 180 -0.67 -1.53 6.98
N SER A 181 -1.67 -1.31 7.84
CA SER A 181 -2.17 -2.34 8.76
C SER A 181 -3.16 -3.31 8.11
N PHE A 182 -3.71 -2.98 6.94
CA PHE A 182 -4.79 -3.76 6.32
C PHE A 182 -4.44 -5.25 6.22
N ALA A 183 -3.30 -5.59 5.62
CA ALA A 183 -2.88 -6.98 5.42
C ALA A 183 -2.76 -7.77 6.74
N TYR A 184 -2.34 -7.10 7.81
CA TYR A 184 -2.13 -7.73 9.12
C TYR A 184 -3.43 -7.87 9.90
N ALA A 185 -4.29 -6.86 9.87
CA ALA A 185 -5.56 -6.86 10.58
C ALA A 185 -6.67 -7.62 9.83
N LEU A 186 -6.51 -7.87 8.53
CA LEU A 186 -7.49 -8.56 7.67
C LEU A 186 -8.04 -9.86 8.30
N PRO A 187 -7.20 -10.79 8.84
CA PRO A 187 -7.71 -12.05 9.40
C PRO A 187 -8.72 -11.88 10.55
N ALA A 188 -8.62 -10.78 11.31
CA ALA A 188 -9.56 -10.47 12.38
C ALA A 188 -10.91 -9.95 11.87
N HIS A 189 -10.96 -9.46 10.63
CA HIS A 189 -12.11 -8.76 10.07
C HIS A 189 -12.78 -9.52 8.90
N VAL A 190 -12.24 -10.66 8.46
CA VAL A 190 -12.87 -11.54 7.47
C VAL A 190 -13.78 -12.53 8.19
N ALA A 191 -15.09 -12.41 8.01
CA ALA A 191 -16.06 -13.22 8.73
C ALA A 191 -16.20 -14.64 8.16
N ALA A 192 -16.27 -14.78 6.83
CA ALA A 192 -16.68 -16.01 6.16
C ALA A 192 -15.50 -16.90 5.71
N ARG A 193 -14.37 -16.30 5.36
CA ARG A 193 -13.23 -17.00 4.73
C ARG A 193 -11.91 -16.52 5.30
N PRO A 194 -11.52 -17.01 6.47
CA PRO A 194 -10.28 -16.59 7.14
C PRO A 194 -9.00 -16.94 6.34
N GLU A 195 -9.10 -17.82 5.36
CA GLU A 195 -8.02 -18.15 4.41
C GLU A 195 -7.79 -17.08 3.35
N LEU A 196 -8.74 -16.14 3.16
CA LEU A 196 -8.57 -15.05 2.23
C LEU A 196 -7.54 -14.06 2.75
N ASN A 197 -6.41 -14.01 2.08
CA ASN A 197 -5.33 -13.08 2.37
C ASN A 197 -5.17 -12.07 1.24
N SER A 198 -4.90 -10.82 1.59
CA SER A 198 -4.56 -9.76 0.63
C SER A 198 -3.69 -8.71 1.29
N LEU A 199 -2.76 -8.17 0.51
CA LEU A 199 -1.93 -7.04 0.96
C LEU A 199 -2.71 -5.72 0.98
N TYR A 200 -3.76 -5.61 0.16
CA TYR A 200 -4.53 -4.39 -0.06
C TYR A 200 -6.02 -4.67 -0.09
N ALA A 201 -6.83 -3.68 0.27
CA ALA A 201 -8.29 -3.79 0.24
C ALA A 201 -8.89 -3.80 -1.19
N HIS A 202 -8.10 -3.59 -2.23
CA HIS A 202 -8.58 -3.36 -3.61
C HIS A 202 -9.61 -2.22 -3.72
N SER A 203 -9.50 -1.24 -2.85
CA SER A 203 -10.11 0.08 -2.91
C SER A 203 -9.27 1.02 -2.05
N HIS A 204 -8.57 1.96 -2.68
CA HIS A 204 -7.71 2.89 -1.98
C HIS A 204 -8.46 3.73 -0.93
N PHE A 205 -9.71 4.06 -1.20
CA PHE A 205 -10.53 4.87 -0.29
C PHE A 205 -10.97 4.08 0.95
N LEU A 206 -11.45 2.85 0.76
CA LEU A 206 -11.81 1.97 1.88
C LEU A 206 -10.59 1.62 2.72
N GLU A 207 -9.47 1.32 2.07
CA GLU A 207 -8.20 1.07 2.75
C GLU A 207 -7.74 2.30 3.55
N THR A 208 -7.84 3.49 2.95
CA THR A 208 -7.51 4.74 3.64
C THR A 208 -8.40 4.98 4.85
N ALA A 209 -9.71 4.71 4.77
CA ALA A 209 -10.62 4.82 5.91
C ALA A 209 -10.28 3.80 7.00
N ALA A 210 -10.00 2.54 6.62
CA ALA A 210 -9.64 1.47 7.54
C ALA A 210 -8.32 1.75 8.29
N GLU A 211 -7.33 2.29 7.58
CA GLU A 211 -5.98 2.48 8.10
C GLU A 211 -5.75 3.84 8.78
N LYS A 212 -6.40 4.90 8.30
CA LYS A 212 -6.13 6.29 8.72
C LYS A 212 -7.35 6.99 9.32
N GLY A 213 -8.51 6.34 9.27
CA GLY A 213 -9.77 6.83 9.78
C GLY A 213 -10.52 7.79 8.83
N TRP A 214 -11.79 8.02 9.14
CA TRP A 214 -12.67 8.89 8.35
C TRP A 214 -12.21 10.34 8.32
N PRO A 215 -11.76 10.98 9.44
CA PRO A 215 -11.32 12.37 9.41
C PRO A 215 -10.18 12.59 8.41
N TYR A 216 -9.19 11.67 8.37
CA TYR A 216 -8.12 11.75 7.39
C TYR A 216 -8.66 11.66 5.96
N LEU A 217 -9.51 10.69 5.67
CA LEU A 217 -10.09 10.50 4.33
C LEU A 217 -10.87 11.75 3.87
N LEU A 218 -11.67 12.35 4.77
CA LEU A 218 -12.45 13.55 4.47
C LEU A 218 -11.57 14.77 4.20
N VAL A 219 -10.57 15.03 5.05
CA VAL A 219 -9.64 16.16 4.88
C VAL A 219 -8.80 15.98 3.61
N TRP A 220 -8.26 14.79 3.39
CA TRP A 220 -7.50 14.46 2.18
C TRP A 220 -8.35 14.61 0.92
N GLY A 221 -9.58 14.07 0.94
CA GLY A 221 -10.52 14.15 -0.18
C GLY A 221 -10.95 15.59 -0.48
N ALA A 222 -11.26 16.39 0.54
CA ALA A 222 -11.59 17.80 0.39
C ALA A 222 -10.41 18.62 -0.17
N GLY A 223 -9.21 18.39 0.35
CA GLY A 223 -7.99 19.01 -0.16
C GLY A 223 -7.74 18.67 -1.62
N LEU A 224 -7.84 17.40 -1.97
CA LEU A 224 -7.68 16.92 -3.34
C LEU A 224 -8.74 17.49 -4.28
N ALA A 225 -10.02 17.52 -3.87
CA ALA A 225 -11.08 18.14 -4.66
C ALA A 225 -10.83 19.64 -4.88
N SER A 226 -10.35 20.37 -3.87
CA SER A 226 -9.97 21.78 -3.99
C SER A 226 -8.83 21.97 -5.00
N MET A 227 -7.80 21.12 -4.94
CA MET A 227 -6.65 21.17 -5.86
C MET A 227 -7.08 20.87 -7.30
N LEU A 228 -7.88 19.83 -7.53
CA LEU A 228 -8.37 19.46 -8.85
C LEU A 228 -9.29 20.53 -9.47
N ARG A 229 -10.05 21.28 -8.66
CA ARG A 229 -10.81 22.44 -9.15
C ARG A 229 -9.92 23.56 -9.67
N ARG A 230 -8.77 23.78 -9.02
CA ARG A 230 -7.77 24.81 -9.42
C ARG A 230 -6.85 24.34 -10.55
N ALA A 231 -6.76 23.03 -10.77
CA ALA A 231 -5.91 22.44 -11.80
C ALA A 231 -6.40 22.79 -13.21
N GLN A 232 -5.45 22.94 -14.13
CA GLN A 232 -5.75 23.14 -15.55
C GLN A 232 -6.55 21.93 -16.09
N PRO A 233 -7.71 22.15 -16.75
CA PRO A 233 -8.58 21.06 -17.21
C PRO A 233 -7.87 20.01 -18.06
N SER A 234 -6.99 20.42 -18.97
CA SER A 234 -6.22 19.52 -19.85
C SER A 234 -5.16 18.68 -19.13
N ARG A 235 -4.76 19.06 -17.91
CA ARG A 235 -3.72 18.37 -17.15
C ARG A 235 -4.26 17.43 -16.07
N ARG A 236 -5.44 17.72 -15.50
CA ARG A 236 -6.02 16.93 -14.40
C ARG A 236 -6.58 15.56 -14.80
N PHE A 237 -6.61 15.26 -16.09
CA PHE A 237 -7.15 14.02 -16.64
C PHE A 237 -6.56 12.76 -15.99
N GLY A 238 -5.22 12.67 -15.89
CA GLY A 238 -4.51 11.53 -15.30
C GLY A 238 -4.84 11.32 -13.82
N PRO A 239 -4.69 12.34 -12.96
CA PRO A 239 -5.11 12.24 -11.56
C PRO A 239 -6.57 11.82 -11.38
N VAL A 240 -7.50 12.36 -12.17
CA VAL A 240 -8.93 11.97 -12.11
C VAL A 240 -9.11 10.51 -12.50
N ALA A 241 -8.47 10.05 -13.59
CA ALA A 241 -8.54 8.65 -14.02
C ALA A 241 -8.00 7.70 -12.93
N ALA A 242 -6.86 8.05 -12.31
CA ALA A 242 -6.25 7.26 -11.25
C ALA A 242 -7.12 7.20 -9.99
N LEU A 243 -7.82 8.29 -9.63
CA LEU A 243 -8.76 8.31 -8.51
C LEU A 243 -9.96 7.40 -8.76
N VAL A 244 -10.56 7.47 -9.95
CA VAL A 244 -11.69 6.58 -10.29
C VAL A 244 -11.23 5.12 -10.31
N HIS A 245 -10.05 4.82 -10.83
CA HIS A 245 -9.46 3.48 -10.73
C HIS A 245 -9.28 3.06 -9.27
N GLY A 246 -8.82 3.97 -8.41
CA GLY A 246 -8.63 3.76 -6.97
C GLY A 246 -9.91 3.46 -6.18
N LEU A 247 -11.11 3.69 -6.74
CA LEU A 247 -12.36 3.25 -6.10
C LEU A 247 -12.48 1.72 -6.06
N VAL A 248 -11.97 1.03 -7.08
CA VAL A 248 -12.14 -0.42 -7.28
C VAL A 248 -10.82 -1.19 -7.35
N ASP A 249 -9.68 -0.51 -7.12
CA ASP A 249 -8.35 -1.12 -7.05
C ASP A 249 -7.40 -0.30 -6.16
N TYR A 250 -6.17 -0.77 -5.95
CA TYR A 250 -5.22 -0.27 -4.95
C TYR A 250 -3.97 0.46 -5.47
N PRO A 251 -3.80 0.87 -6.75
CA PRO A 251 -2.52 1.43 -7.22
C PRO A 251 -2.02 2.60 -6.39
N LEU A 252 -2.93 3.45 -5.89
CA LEU A 252 -2.57 4.59 -5.05
C LEU A 252 -2.13 4.21 -3.62
N SER A 253 -2.30 2.95 -3.22
CA SER A 253 -1.77 2.42 -1.95
C SER A 253 -0.29 2.01 -2.08
N ILE A 254 0.23 1.90 -3.31
CA ILE A 254 1.64 1.62 -3.56
C ILE A 254 2.44 2.93 -3.50
N PRO A 255 3.44 3.05 -2.62
CA PRO A 255 4.13 4.31 -2.36
C PRO A 255 4.64 5.03 -3.62
N GLY A 256 5.34 4.33 -4.51
CA GLY A 256 5.89 4.95 -5.73
C GLY A 256 4.82 5.50 -6.67
N ILE A 257 3.67 4.83 -6.77
CA ILE A 257 2.55 5.29 -7.60
C ILE A 257 1.85 6.48 -6.91
N PHE A 258 1.71 6.44 -5.59
CA PHE A 258 1.19 7.57 -4.82
C PHE A 258 2.08 8.81 -4.96
N TRP A 259 3.41 8.64 -4.95
CA TRP A 259 4.34 9.75 -5.20
C TRP A 259 4.20 10.33 -6.61
N LEU A 260 4.09 9.47 -7.62
CA LEU A 260 3.82 9.90 -8.99
C LEU A 260 2.47 10.63 -9.10
N PHE A 261 1.44 10.15 -8.40
CA PHE A 261 0.14 10.81 -8.33
C PHE A 261 0.24 12.20 -7.68
N CYS A 262 0.94 12.33 -6.55
CA CYS A 262 1.17 13.61 -5.88
C CYS A 262 1.93 14.59 -6.79
N LEU A 263 3.00 14.12 -7.42
CA LEU A 263 3.78 14.93 -8.38
C LEU A 263 2.93 15.34 -9.59
N SER A 264 2.21 14.40 -10.21
CA SER A 264 1.35 14.68 -11.35
C SER A 264 0.25 15.68 -11.00
N THR A 265 -0.34 15.59 -9.81
CA THR A 265 -1.37 16.53 -9.33
C THR A 265 -0.79 17.92 -9.10
N ALA A 266 0.41 18.02 -8.53
CA ALA A 266 1.11 19.30 -8.34
C ALA A 266 1.43 19.97 -9.69
N LEU A 267 1.89 19.18 -10.67
CA LEU A 267 2.19 19.69 -12.02
C LEU A 267 0.93 20.12 -12.81
N CYS A 268 -0.27 19.73 -12.34
CA CYS A 268 -1.54 20.20 -12.93
C CYS A 268 -1.91 21.63 -12.49
N LEU A 269 -1.37 22.11 -11.37
CA LEU A 269 -1.66 23.45 -10.87
C LEU A 269 -0.96 24.52 -11.72
N PRO A 270 -1.63 25.67 -11.93
CA PRO A 270 -0.98 26.80 -12.59
C PRO A 270 0.27 27.23 -11.81
N GLU A 271 1.22 27.81 -12.51
CA GLU A 271 2.36 28.45 -11.86
C GLU A 271 1.83 29.69 -11.10
N SER A 272 2.18 29.80 -9.82
CA SER A 272 1.83 30.99 -9.06
C SER A 272 2.80 32.12 -9.42
N ASP A 273 2.27 33.26 -9.86
CA ASP A 273 3.05 34.48 -10.09
C ASP A 273 3.71 34.99 -8.79
N GLU A 274 3.09 34.70 -7.63
CA GLU A 274 3.69 34.92 -6.30
C GLU A 274 4.96 34.09 -6.07
N GLY A 275 5.19 32.99 -6.80
CA GLY A 275 6.45 32.25 -6.80
C GLY A 275 7.64 33.12 -7.24
N ALA A 276 7.43 34.24 -7.88
CA ALA A 276 8.50 35.20 -8.22
C ALA A 276 8.93 36.06 -7.00
N ALA A 277 7.98 36.54 -6.21
CA ALA A 277 8.24 37.40 -5.05
C ALA A 277 8.68 36.63 -3.79
N VAL A 278 8.20 35.41 -3.60
CA VAL A 278 8.60 34.52 -2.49
C VAL A 278 9.98 33.88 -2.72
N ARG A 279 10.56 34.05 -3.89
CA ARG A 279 11.79 33.38 -4.35
C ARG A 279 13.07 33.75 -3.58
N GLY A 280 13.10 34.80 -2.78
CA GLY A 280 14.32 35.23 -2.09
C GLY A 280 14.54 34.63 -0.70
N THR A 281 13.56 34.65 0.18
CA THR A 281 13.77 34.44 1.62
C THR A 281 13.15 33.16 2.20
N ARG A 282 12.14 32.57 1.56
CA ARG A 282 11.47 31.33 2.05
C ARG A 282 11.95 30.03 1.42
N LYS A 283 12.81 30.08 0.40
CA LYS A 283 13.31 28.86 -0.28
C LYS A 283 14.29 28.06 0.57
N ILE A 284 15.14 28.72 1.34
CA ILE A 284 16.17 28.07 2.15
C ILE A 284 15.52 27.20 3.25
N PRO A 285 14.54 27.69 4.05
CA PRO A 285 13.91 26.87 5.06
C PRO A 285 13.10 25.70 4.47
N ALA A 286 12.41 25.90 3.35
CA ALA A 286 11.64 24.80 2.71
C ALA A 286 12.55 23.74 2.09
N ALA A 287 13.63 24.14 1.42
CA ALA A 287 14.63 23.22 0.87
C ALA A 287 15.39 22.50 2.00
N ALA A 288 15.79 23.20 3.05
CA ALA A 288 16.42 22.60 4.22
C ALA A 288 15.49 21.61 4.91
N PHE A 289 14.21 21.95 5.07
CA PHE A 289 13.21 21.05 5.63
C PHE A 289 13.02 19.77 4.79
N VAL A 290 12.92 19.91 3.44
CA VAL A 290 12.83 18.76 2.53
C VAL A 290 14.10 17.89 2.61
N LEU A 291 15.29 18.51 2.68
CA LEU A 291 16.56 17.80 2.83
C LEU A 291 16.66 17.06 4.17
N VAL A 292 16.22 17.67 5.26
CA VAL A 292 16.16 17.02 6.58
C VAL A 292 15.19 15.84 6.55
N LEU A 293 14.00 16.00 5.95
CA LEU A 293 13.04 14.90 5.82
C LEU A 293 13.59 13.78 4.92
N ALA A 294 14.23 14.13 3.82
CA ALA A 294 14.87 13.16 2.92
C ALA A 294 16.00 12.40 3.63
N TRP A 295 16.80 13.12 4.43
CA TRP A 295 17.85 12.52 5.25
C TRP A 295 17.28 11.60 6.34
N LEU A 296 16.26 12.04 7.07
CA LEU A 296 15.57 11.22 8.08
C LEU A 296 14.93 9.97 7.45
N ALA A 297 14.25 10.14 6.31
CA ALA A 297 13.66 9.03 5.56
C ALA A 297 14.74 8.07 5.04
N GLY A 298 15.86 8.60 4.53
CA GLY A 298 17.00 7.81 4.07
C GLY A 298 17.69 7.05 5.19
N ALA A 299 17.95 7.69 6.33
CA ALA A 299 18.52 7.06 7.51
C ALA A 299 17.59 5.94 8.03
N TRP A 300 16.30 6.23 8.13
CA TRP A 300 15.30 5.28 8.56
C TRP A 300 15.17 4.08 7.59
N THR A 301 15.16 4.32 6.27
CA THR A 301 15.13 3.26 5.24
C THR A 301 16.38 2.38 5.32
N ARG A 302 17.55 2.99 5.51
CA ARG A 302 18.82 2.27 5.69
C ARG A 302 18.78 1.34 6.90
N ASP A 303 18.28 1.84 8.04
CA ASP A 303 18.25 1.06 9.27
C ASP A 303 17.21 -0.07 9.20
N ASN A 304 16.08 0.15 8.54
CA ASN A 304 15.12 -0.92 8.23
C ASN A 304 15.75 -2.00 7.33
N TRP A 305 16.40 -1.60 6.25
CA TRP A 305 17.04 -2.53 5.33
C TRP A 305 18.15 -3.34 6.01
N ARG A 306 18.92 -2.70 6.91
CA ARG A 306 19.93 -3.40 7.74
C ARG A 306 19.26 -4.39 8.68
N ALA A 307 18.20 -3.98 9.36
CA ALA A 307 17.44 -4.86 10.26
C ALA A 307 16.82 -6.04 9.51
N ASP A 308 16.28 -5.82 8.31
CA ASP A 308 15.72 -6.88 7.46
C ASP A 308 16.79 -7.89 7.03
N ARG A 309 17.96 -7.40 6.62
CA ARG A 309 19.10 -8.27 6.26
C ARG A 309 19.61 -9.09 7.43
N LEU A 310 19.62 -8.51 8.63
CA LEU A 310 20.02 -9.23 9.84
C LEU A 310 18.98 -10.31 10.17
N ARG A 311 17.68 -10.00 10.09
CA ARG A 311 16.61 -10.99 10.30
C ARG A 311 16.68 -12.15 9.31
N ALA A 312 16.99 -11.87 8.05
CA ALA A 312 17.10 -12.90 7.00
C ALA A 312 18.17 -13.95 7.28
N LYS A 313 19.18 -13.65 8.13
CA LYS A 313 20.21 -14.61 8.52
C LYS A 313 19.73 -15.63 9.56
N ALA A 314 18.61 -15.38 10.23
CA ALA A 314 17.93 -16.25 11.20
C ALA A 314 18.86 -16.82 12.31
N ALA A 315 19.97 -16.15 12.64
CA ALA A 315 20.87 -16.53 13.70
C ALA A 315 20.70 -15.58 14.89
N GLU A 316 20.86 -16.10 16.13
CA GLU A 316 20.52 -15.38 17.37
C GLU A 316 21.22 -14.01 17.47
N SER A 317 22.52 -13.94 17.22
CA SER A 317 23.28 -12.69 17.27
C SER A 317 22.78 -11.64 16.27
N PHE A 318 22.38 -12.09 15.05
CA PHE A 318 21.86 -11.20 14.03
C PHE A 318 20.43 -10.77 14.33
N LEU A 319 19.61 -11.64 14.93
CA LEU A 319 18.24 -11.30 15.35
C LEU A 319 18.28 -10.32 16.52
N ALA A 320 19.17 -10.51 17.49
CA ALA A 320 19.39 -9.57 18.59
C ALA A 320 19.84 -8.20 18.07
N ALA A 321 20.79 -8.15 17.13
CA ALA A 321 21.23 -6.91 16.51
C ALA A 321 20.11 -6.24 15.68
N SER A 322 19.25 -7.02 15.03
CA SER A 322 18.06 -6.50 14.32
C SER A 322 17.07 -5.86 15.28
N GLU A 323 16.78 -6.50 16.42
CA GLU A 323 15.89 -5.96 17.46
C GLU A 323 16.44 -4.70 18.11
N ALA A 324 17.76 -4.61 18.31
CA ALA A 324 18.42 -3.42 18.83
C ALA A 324 18.32 -2.22 17.87
N LEU A 325 18.37 -2.48 16.54
CA LEU A 325 18.13 -1.45 15.54
C LEU A 325 16.66 -1.07 15.50
N ARG A 326 15.78 -2.05 15.57
CA ARG A 326 14.35 -1.87 15.50
C ARG A 326 13.58 -3.07 16.04
N PRO A 327 12.75 -2.90 17.10
CA PRO A 327 11.83 -3.94 17.56
C PRO A 327 10.91 -4.40 16.40
N HIS A 328 10.81 -5.71 16.21
CA HIS A 328 10.00 -6.27 15.15
C HIS A 328 9.44 -7.64 15.56
N PRO A 329 8.13 -7.92 15.35
CA PRO A 329 7.51 -9.17 15.81
C PRO A 329 8.13 -10.41 15.19
N GLU A 330 8.59 -10.31 13.94
CA GLU A 330 9.26 -11.42 13.24
C GLU A 330 10.59 -11.79 13.89
N ALA A 331 11.40 -10.81 14.30
CA ALA A 331 12.66 -11.06 14.98
C ALA A 331 12.43 -11.78 16.32
N ALA A 332 11.46 -11.31 17.10
CA ALA A 332 11.09 -11.92 18.36
C ALA A 332 10.60 -13.37 18.17
N ARG A 333 9.75 -13.61 17.16
CA ARG A 333 9.26 -14.94 16.81
C ARG A 333 10.41 -15.90 16.41
N LEU A 334 11.30 -15.46 15.54
CA LEU A 334 12.44 -16.26 15.08
C LEU A 334 13.40 -16.61 16.23
N ARG A 335 13.65 -15.67 17.16
CA ARG A 335 14.44 -15.95 18.36
C ARG A 335 13.79 -17.03 19.22
N ALA A 336 12.48 -16.94 19.45
CA ALA A 336 11.76 -17.98 20.16
C ALA A 336 11.89 -19.35 19.46
N GLN A 337 11.73 -19.39 18.14
CA GLN A 337 11.86 -20.65 17.38
C GLN A 337 13.28 -21.23 17.46
N LEU A 338 14.33 -20.40 17.42
CA LEU A 338 15.70 -20.86 17.59
C LEU A 338 15.93 -21.47 18.98
N LEU A 339 15.44 -20.82 20.05
CA LEU A 339 15.51 -21.35 21.42
C LEU A 339 14.78 -22.69 21.53
N LEU A 340 13.57 -22.78 21.01
CA LEU A 340 12.78 -24.01 21.02
C LEU A 340 13.44 -25.16 20.22
N SER A 341 14.17 -24.84 19.16
CA SER A 341 14.91 -25.81 18.36
C SER A 341 16.19 -26.29 19.06
N ARG A 342 16.82 -25.43 19.86
CA ARG A 342 18.00 -25.74 20.66
C ARG A 342 17.66 -26.64 21.85
N ALA A 343 16.45 -26.47 22.41
CA ALA A 343 15.92 -27.24 23.54
C ALA A 343 16.86 -27.30 24.76
N GLY A 344 17.58 -26.20 25.04
CA GLY A 344 18.41 -26.06 26.23
C GLY A 344 17.58 -25.83 27.49
N GLU A 345 18.20 -26.08 28.65
CA GLU A 345 17.54 -25.83 29.93
C GLU A 345 17.18 -24.34 30.07
N GLY A 346 15.91 -24.06 30.41
CA GLY A 346 15.39 -22.70 30.51
C GLY A 346 15.02 -22.02 29.19
N ASP A 347 15.35 -22.59 28.01
CA ASP A 347 15.06 -22.00 26.71
C ASP A 347 13.55 -21.76 26.49
N ASP A 348 12.68 -22.65 26.99
CA ASP A 348 11.23 -22.49 26.88
C ASP A 348 10.73 -21.25 27.62
N VAL A 349 11.32 -20.88 28.76
CA VAL A 349 10.94 -19.67 29.52
C VAL A 349 11.34 -18.42 28.75
N VAL A 350 12.55 -18.39 28.19
CA VAL A 350 13.03 -17.27 27.40
C VAL A 350 12.22 -17.14 26.11
N ALA A 351 11.92 -18.26 25.46
CA ALA A 351 11.09 -18.30 24.25
C ALA A 351 9.67 -17.76 24.51
N ALA A 352 9.05 -18.08 25.65
CA ALA A 352 7.76 -17.50 26.03
C ALA A 352 7.83 -15.98 26.12
N GLY A 353 8.90 -15.41 26.72
CA GLY A 353 9.11 -13.97 26.79
C GLY A 353 9.25 -13.30 25.41
N HIS A 354 9.95 -13.95 24.48
CA HIS A 354 10.03 -13.47 23.10
C HIS A 354 8.67 -13.55 22.38
N LEU A 355 7.89 -14.59 22.59
CA LEU A 355 6.57 -14.75 21.98
C LEU A 355 5.55 -13.76 22.56
N GLU A 356 5.57 -13.47 23.86
CA GLU A 356 4.75 -12.40 24.44
C GLU A 356 5.04 -11.05 23.78
N ARG A 357 6.32 -10.73 23.53
CA ARG A 357 6.67 -9.53 22.76
C ARG A 357 6.17 -9.60 21.33
N ALA A 358 6.29 -10.74 20.66
CA ALA A 358 5.82 -10.92 19.29
C ALA A 358 4.30 -10.70 19.18
N VAL A 359 3.48 -11.26 20.07
CA VAL A 359 2.02 -11.08 20.06
C VAL A 359 1.59 -9.69 20.49
N ALA A 360 2.36 -9.00 21.32
CA ALA A 360 2.11 -7.60 21.66
C ALA A 360 2.35 -6.66 20.48
N MET A 361 3.36 -6.95 19.64
CA MET A 361 3.68 -6.16 18.45
C MET A 361 2.85 -6.53 17.22
N ASP A 362 2.35 -7.76 17.14
CA ASP A 362 1.49 -8.25 16.04
C ASP A 362 0.44 -9.23 16.61
N PRO A 363 -0.67 -8.70 17.15
CA PRO A 363 -1.72 -9.51 17.75
C PRO A 363 -2.55 -10.29 16.73
N TYR A 364 -2.47 -9.98 15.45
CA TYR A 364 -3.28 -10.59 14.39
C TYR A 364 -2.65 -11.84 13.78
N ARG A 365 -1.42 -12.17 14.15
CA ARG A 365 -0.72 -13.33 13.62
C ARG A 365 -1.03 -14.60 14.45
N ALA A 366 -1.96 -15.40 13.96
CA ALA A 366 -2.43 -16.60 14.64
C ALA A 366 -1.30 -17.57 15.04
N SER A 367 -0.27 -17.73 14.18
CA SER A 367 0.87 -18.62 14.47
C SER A 367 1.67 -18.23 15.70
N ASN A 368 1.75 -16.93 16.05
CA ASN A 368 2.43 -16.48 17.26
C ASN A 368 1.67 -16.93 18.52
N TRP A 369 0.35 -16.85 18.48
CA TRP A 369 -0.51 -17.30 19.60
C TRP A 369 -0.49 -18.82 19.79
N VAL A 370 -0.53 -19.57 18.67
CA VAL A 370 -0.43 -21.04 18.72
C VAL A 370 0.90 -21.46 19.33
N LEU A 371 1.99 -20.83 18.90
CA LEU A 371 3.32 -21.15 19.41
C LEU A 371 3.44 -20.78 20.90
N LEU A 372 2.88 -19.66 21.32
CA LEU A 372 2.86 -19.24 22.74
C LEU A 372 2.04 -20.21 23.60
N GLU A 373 0.87 -20.68 23.13
CA GLU A 373 0.06 -21.71 23.78
C GLU A 373 0.86 -23.02 23.96
N GLN A 374 1.60 -23.43 22.91
CA GLN A 374 2.47 -24.62 22.94
C GLN A 374 3.55 -24.51 24.00
N VAL A 375 4.24 -23.35 24.02
CA VAL A 375 5.34 -23.13 24.97
C VAL A 375 4.84 -23.10 26.41
N TYR A 376 3.73 -22.43 26.70
CA TYR A 376 3.16 -22.46 28.06
C TYR A 376 2.69 -23.87 28.46
N SER A 377 2.17 -24.65 27.51
CA SER A 377 1.79 -26.04 27.79
C SER A 377 3.01 -26.93 28.09
N ARG A 378 4.13 -26.74 27.39
CA ARG A 378 5.42 -27.42 27.67
C ARG A 378 5.99 -27.05 29.03
N LEU A 379 5.85 -25.79 29.43
CA LEU A 379 6.27 -25.30 30.74
C LEU A 379 5.38 -25.77 31.92
N GLY A 380 4.35 -26.59 31.65
CA GLY A 380 3.40 -27.02 32.69
C GLY A 380 2.52 -25.87 33.21
N ARG A 381 2.31 -24.82 32.42
CA ARG A 381 1.52 -23.62 32.76
C ARG A 381 0.18 -23.61 31.98
N PRO A 382 -0.75 -24.52 32.24
CA PRO A 382 -1.98 -24.67 31.45
C PRO A 382 -2.91 -23.45 31.55
N ALA A 383 -2.90 -22.74 32.68
CA ALA A 383 -3.68 -21.51 32.84
C ALA A 383 -3.21 -20.39 31.88
N ASP A 384 -1.88 -20.24 31.75
CA ASP A 384 -1.30 -19.25 30.83
C ASP A 384 -1.49 -19.66 29.38
N ALA A 385 -1.42 -20.95 29.06
CA ALA A 385 -1.72 -21.45 27.72
C ALA A 385 -3.18 -21.14 27.31
N ALA A 386 -4.15 -21.39 28.22
CA ALA A 386 -5.54 -21.05 28.00
C ALA A 386 -5.77 -19.53 27.88
N ALA A 387 -5.09 -18.74 28.70
CA ALA A 387 -5.13 -17.27 28.62
C ALA A 387 -4.56 -16.74 27.30
N ALA A 388 -3.43 -17.27 26.84
CA ALA A 388 -2.83 -16.93 25.56
C ALA A 388 -3.79 -17.24 24.40
N ARG A 389 -4.40 -18.42 24.41
CA ARG A 389 -5.41 -18.81 23.43
C ARG A 389 -6.63 -17.88 23.43
N ALA A 390 -7.17 -17.55 24.60
CA ALA A 390 -8.32 -16.65 24.74
C ALA A 390 -8.00 -15.23 24.28
N ARG A 391 -6.79 -14.73 24.55
CA ARG A 391 -6.28 -13.45 24.05
C ARG A 391 -6.17 -13.48 22.53
N GLY A 392 -5.55 -14.54 21.99
CA GLY A 392 -5.36 -14.74 20.55
C GLY A 392 -6.69 -14.84 19.80
N ALA A 393 -7.68 -15.54 20.33
CA ALA A 393 -8.99 -15.71 19.73
C ALA A 393 -9.79 -14.40 19.58
N ARG A 394 -9.49 -13.36 20.39
CA ARG A 394 -10.08 -12.02 20.24
C ARG A 394 -9.53 -11.29 19.03
N SER A 395 -8.24 -11.45 18.75
CA SER A 395 -7.56 -10.79 17.60
C SER A 395 -7.58 -11.66 16.34
N CYS A 396 -7.67 -12.96 16.48
CA CYS A 396 -7.66 -13.95 15.40
C CYS A 396 -8.82 -14.93 15.57
N PRO A 397 -10.03 -14.65 15.08
CA PRO A 397 -11.20 -15.52 15.21
C PRO A 397 -10.97 -16.94 14.67
N MET A 398 -10.03 -17.13 13.73
CA MET A 398 -9.58 -18.46 13.27
C MET A 398 -9.15 -19.40 14.40
N LEU A 399 -8.54 -18.86 15.45
CA LEU A 399 -8.07 -19.68 16.57
C LEU A 399 -9.21 -20.38 17.31
N GLN A 400 -10.43 -19.86 17.24
CA GLN A 400 -11.62 -20.52 17.80
C GLN A 400 -11.98 -21.83 17.05
N LYS A 401 -11.65 -21.89 15.76
CA LYS A 401 -11.93 -23.04 14.89
C LYS A 401 -10.84 -24.12 14.97
N LEU A 402 -9.66 -23.76 15.44
CA LEU A 402 -8.54 -24.70 15.60
C LEU A 402 -8.72 -25.48 16.93
N ALA A 403 -8.48 -26.78 16.88
CA ALA A 403 -8.42 -27.57 18.11
C ALA A 403 -7.31 -27.05 19.05
N PRO A 404 -7.50 -27.09 20.39
CA PRO A 404 -6.43 -26.79 21.32
C PRO A 404 -5.22 -27.69 21.06
N VAL A 405 -4.03 -27.12 21.22
CA VAL A 405 -2.80 -27.89 21.09
C VAL A 405 -2.77 -28.96 22.20
N ARG A 406 -2.83 -30.22 21.78
CA ARG A 406 -2.59 -31.35 22.68
C ARG A 406 -1.07 -31.53 22.78
N VAL A 407 -0.52 -31.29 23.95
CA VAL A 407 0.84 -31.74 24.24
C VAL A 407 0.76 -33.26 24.30
N LEU A 408 1.35 -33.92 23.29
CA LEU A 408 1.65 -35.33 23.43
C LEU A 408 2.64 -35.41 24.60
N LYS A 409 2.19 -35.92 25.75
CA LYS A 409 3.09 -36.26 26.85
C LYS A 409 4.10 -37.24 26.23
N GLY A 410 5.31 -36.79 26.05
CA GLY A 410 6.41 -37.70 25.73
C GLY A 410 6.44 -38.75 26.82
N GLY A 411 6.16 -39.99 26.46
CA GLY A 411 6.45 -41.08 27.34
C GLY A 411 7.94 -41.07 27.67
N PRO A 412 8.32 -41.47 28.87
CA PRO A 412 9.73 -41.60 29.21
C PRO A 412 10.36 -42.63 28.24
N ALA A 413 11.47 -42.24 27.61
CA ALA A 413 12.33 -43.16 26.90
C ALA A 413 13.10 -44.02 27.91
#